data_456252114dff8181e3356835b2e04799
#
_entry.id   456252114dff8181e3356835b2e04799
#
_cell.length_a   1.000
_cell.length_b   1.000
_cell.length_c   1.000
_cell.angle_alpha   90.00
_cell.angle_beta   90.00
_cell.angle_gamma   90.00
#
_symmetry.space_group_name_H-M   'P 1'
#
loop_
_entity.id
_entity.type
_entity.pdbx_description
1 polymer ?
#
loop_
_entity_poly.entity_id
_entity_poly.type
_entity_poly.pdbx_seq_one_letter_code
_entity_poly.pdbx_strand_id
1 'polypeptide(L)'
;MRISVFPKGELGALVAKRMSLFEWIETARTLPIEGLELYSRFFDGEGDDFVGRVGDALAAADLALPMMCCSPDFTHPDAGQRAKSLEDQVRIMRITRELGGPGASARVLSGQRHPGVADEQGLEWAAESICALLPLARELDITLAIENHYKDGFWNYPEFAQKPALFLDLLSRVDDRVHFGVQFDPSNAITAGVDSADFLETVVDRVVTMQASDRRLAEGATLESLRLSDGTIGYSPDLQHGIIGEGLNDYPRIFAILVDAGYDGWISVEDGVNGMDEMRASVEFLREAREVYFGGSTEARVESHERARLAAQGAETR
;
A
#
# COMPACT_ATOMS: atom_id res chain seq x y z
N MET A 1 -4.90 -7.86 -13.87
CA MET A 1 -4.85 -7.43 -12.45
C MET A 1 -5.17 -8.61 -11.55
N ARG A 2 -4.39 -8.84 -10.48
CA ARG A 2 -4.56 -9.89 -9.47
C ARG A 2 -4.97 -9.26 -8.13
N ILE A 3 -5.71 -10.01 -7.30
CA ILE A 3 -6.25 -9.49 -6.04
C ILE A 3 -5.55 -10.17 -4.88
N SER A 4 -5.08 -9.37 -3.92
CA SER A 4 -4.57 -9.81 -2.63
C SER A 4 -5.27 -9.08 -1.49
N VAL A 5 -5.01 -9.48 -0.25
CA VAL A 5 -5.50 -8.78 0.93
C VAL A 5 -4.38 -8.58 1.95
N PHE A 6 -4.43 -7.46 2.64
CA PHE A 6 -3.62 -7.16 3.83
C PHE A 6 -4.52 -7.32 5.08
N PRO A 7 -4.04 -7.93 6.17
CA PRO A 7 -4.85 -8.21 7.37
C PRO A 7 -5.09 -6.96 8.23
N LYS A 8 -5.70 -5.91 7.67
CA LYS A 8 -5.87 -4.62 8.36
C LYS A 8 -6.62 -4.73 9.68
N GLY A 9 -7.75 -5.45 9.67
CA GLY A 9 -8.56 -5.66 10.87
C GLY A 9 -7.87 -6.55 11.91
N GLU A 10 -7.09 -7.53 11.45
CA GLU A 10 -6.41 -8.50 12.32
C GLU A 10 -4.98 -8.11 12.70
N LEU A 11 -4.47 -6.99 12.17
CA LEU A 11 -3.08 -6.56 12.35
C LEU A 11 -2.66 -6.53 13.82
N GLY A 12 -3.50 -5.94 14.68
CA GLY A 12 -3.21 -5.86 16.12
C GLY A 12 -3.23 -7.21 16.83
N ALA A 13 -4.06 -8.16 16.40
CA ALA A 13 -4.11 -9.50 16.94
C ALA A 13 -2.89 -10.33 16.50
N LEU A 14 -2.50 -10.23 15.24
CA LEU A 14 -1.34 -10.91 14.66
C LEU A 14 -0.02 -10.41 15.26
N VAL A 15 0.19 -9.10 15.37
CA VAL A 15 1.40 -8.53 15.99
C VAL A 15 1.48 -8.88 17.48
N ALA A 16 0.35 -8.88 18.19
CA ALA A 16 0.30 -9.27 19.61
C ALA A 16 0.30 -10.80 19.82
N LYS A 17 0.42 -11.61 18.76
CA LYS A 17 0.39 -13.09 18.80
C LYS A 17 -0.87 -13.66 19.46
N ARG A 18 -2.00 -12.92 19.45
CA ARG A 18 -3.32 -13.40 19.88
C ARG A 18 -4.03 -14.21 18.79
N MET A 19 -3.65 -13.99 17.52
CA MET A 19 -3.95 -14.80 16.35
C MET A 19 -2.62 -15.21 15.74
N SER A 20 -2.47 -16.48 15.37
CA SER A 20 -1.30 -16.93 14.63
C SER A 20 -1.42 -16.56 13.15
N LEU A 21 -0.27 -16.41 12.46
CA LEU A 21 -0.27 -16.17 11.02
C LEU A 21 -0.90 -17.34 10.24
N PHE A 22 -0.82 -18.56 10.77
CA PHE A 22 -1.44 -19.74 10.16
C PHE A 22 -2.97 -19.70 10.24
N GLU A 23 -3.55 -19.26 11.36
CA GLU A 23 -4.99 -19.03 11.50
C GLU A 23 -5.48 -17.95 10.53
N TRP A 24 -4.68 -16.91 10.34
CA TRP A 24 -4.99 -15.87 9.35
C TRP A 24 -4.98 -16.42 7.91
N ILE A 25 -3.95 -17.18 7.51
CA ILE A 25 -3.85 -17.80 6.19
C ILE A 25 -5.08 -18.69 5.94
N GLU A 26 -5.47 -19.53 6.91
CA GLU A 26 -6.66 -20.38 6.82
C GLU A 26 -7.96 -19.56 6.71
N THR A 27 -8.04 -18.42 7.38
CA THR A 27 -9.20 -17.51 7.25
C THR A 27 -9.25 -16.87 5.88
N ALA A 28 -8.11 -16.31 5.44
CA ALA A 28 -8.01 -15.56 4.18
C ALA A 28 -8.24 -16.43 2.94
N ARG A 29 -7.83 -17.72 2.96
CA ARG A 29 -8.10 -18.66 1.85
C ARG A 29 -9.58 -18.86 1.54
N THR A 30 -10.48 -18.46 2.44
CA THR A 30 -11.93 -18.49 2.20
C THR A 30 -12.43 -17.34 1.33
N LEU A 31 -11.58 -16.36 1.06
CA LEU A 31 -11.85 -15.25 0.15
C LEU A 31 -11.46 -15.63 -1.29
N PRO A 32 -12.16 -15.10 -2.31
CA PRO A 32 -11.80 -15.34 -3.71
C PRO A 32 -10.64 -14.41 -4.17
N ILE A 33 -9.45 -14.68 -3.65
CA ILE A 33 -8.20 -13.92 -3.85
C ILE A 33 -7.07 -14.81 -4.36
N GLU A 34 -6.01 -14.23 -4.89
CA GLU A 34 -4.83 -14.94 -5.39
C GLU A 34 -3.59 -14.75 -4.49
N GLY A 35 -3.64 -13.85 -3.50
CA GLY A 35 -2.46 -13.62 -2.65
C GLY A 35 -2.75 -12.95 -1.32
N LEU A 36 -1.72 -12.93 -0.47
CA LEU A 36 -1.71 -12.23 0.81
C LEU A 36 -0.53 -11.27 0.88
N GLU A 37 -0.76 -10.05 1.31
CA GLU A 37 0.29 -9.19 1.82
C GLU A 37 0.53 -9.48 3.30
N LEU A 38 1.79 -9.56 3.69
CA LEU A 38 2.18 -9.79 5.08
C LEU A 38 2.92 -8.58 5.64
N TYR A 39 3.00 -8.50 6.96
CA TYR A 39 3.69 -7.43 7.66
C TYR A 39 4.93 -7.96 8.38
N SER A 40 6.04 -7.27 8.25
CA SER A 40 7.34 -7.67 8.76
C SER A 40 7.34 -8.06 10.24
N ARG A 41 6.51 -7.39 11.06
CA ARG A 41 6.42 -7.67 12.50
C ARG A 41 5.77 -9.01 12.84
N PHE A 42 5.13 -9.69 11.89
CA PHE A 42 4.65 -11.05 12.11
C PHE A 42 5.79 -12.04 12.32
N PHE A 43 6.99 -11.70 11.85
CA PHE A 43 8.21 -12.50 11.93
C PHE A 43 9.10 -12.12 13.13
N ASP A 44 8.68 -11.17 13.98
CA ASP A 44 9.46 -10.77 15.15
C ASP A 44 9.42 -11.84 16.23
N GLY A 45 10.61 -12.25 16.71
CA GLY A 45 10.77 -13.25 17.76
C GLY A 45 10.46 -14.68 17.35
N GLU A 46 10.23 -14.94 16.06
CA GLU A 46 10.01 -16.29 15.53
C GLU A 46 11.33 -17.04 15.32
N GLY A 47 11.26 -18.38 15.36
CA GLY A 47 12.43 -19.25 15.13
C GLY A 47 12.79 -19.39 13.65
N ASP A 48 13.96 -19.96 13.38
CA ASP A 48 14.54 -20.06 12.03
C ASP A 48 13.67 -20.85 11.04
N ASP A 49 12.87 -21.81 11.51
CA ASP A 49 11.97 -22.62 10.68
C ASP A 49 10.64 -21.93 10.35
N PHE A 50 10.36 -20.78 10.95
CA PHE A 50 9.05 -20.13 10.82
C PHE A 50 8.76 -19.67 9.40
N VAL A 51 9.75 -19.08 8.72
CA VAL A 51 9.60 -18.61 7.34
C VAL A 51 9.22 -19.76 6.41
N GLY A 52 9.95 -20.89 6.50
CA GLY A 52 9.63 -22.08 5.71
C GLY A 52 8.22 -22.60 5.96
N ARG A 53 7.78 -22.66 7.22
CA ARG A 53 6.41 -23.09 7.57
C ARG A 53 5.34 -22.13 7.03
N VAL A 54 5.62 -20.81 7.02
CA VAL A 54 4.71 -19.84 6.40
C VAL A 54 4.64 -20.06 4.89
N GLY A 55 5.77 -20.33 4.22
CA GLY A 55 5.82 -20.68 2.81
C GLY A 55 4.98 -21.92 2.50
N ASP A 56 5.13 -22.99 3.30
CA ASP A 56 4.33 -24.21 3.16
C ASP A 56 2.83 -23.93 3.33
N ALA A 57 2.45 -23.09 4.31
CA ALA A 57 1.05 -22.74 4.56
C ALA A 57 0.44 -21.92 3.41
N LEU A 58 1.18 -20.95 2.86
CA LEU A 58 0.76 -20.16 1.69
C LEU A 58 0.57 -21.07 0.47
N ALA A 59 1.52 -21.97 0.22
CA ALA A 59 1.45 -22.92 -0.88
C ALA A 59 0.25 -23.89 -0.72
N ALA A 60 0.00 -24.38 0.49
CA ALA A 60 -1.14 -25.24 0.78
C ALA A 60 -2.49 -24.52 0.63
N ALA A 61 -2.50 -23.21 0.81
CA ALA A 61 -3.69 -22.35 0.60
C ALA A 61 -3.84 -21.86 -0.86
N ASP A 62 -2.89 -22.17 -1.75
CA ASP A 62 -2.80 -21.64 -3.13
C ASP A 62 -2.78 -20.10 -3.18
N LEU A 63 -2.01 -19.49 -2.26
CA LEU A 63 -1.88 -18.04 -2.12
C LEU A 63 -0.43 -17.60 -2.36
N ALA A 64 -0.25 -16.60 -3.23
CA ALA A 64 1.04 -15.95 -3.43
C ALA A 64 1.32 -14.89 -2.35
N LEU A 65 2.60 -14.55 -2.13
CA LEU A 65 2.99 -13.33 -1.41
C LEU A 65 3.43 -12.26 -2.44
N PRO A 66 2.57 -11.32 -2.86
CA PRO A 66 2.97 -10.26 -3.78
C PRO A 66 3.84 -9.21 -3.12
N MET A 67 3.62 -8.92 -1.84
CA MET A 67 4.35 -7.90 -1.11
C MET A 67 4.47 -8.20 0.38
N MET A 68 5.65 -7.85 0.92
CA MET A 68 5.90 -7.76 2.36
C MET A 68 5.90 -6.30 2.79
N CYS A 69 4.94 -5.90 3.62
CA CYS A 69 4.88 -4.57 4.20
C CYS A 69 5.91 -4.43 5.31
N CYS A 70 6.72 -3.39 5.26
CA CYS A 70 7.66 -3.00 6.31
C CYS A 70 7.58 -1.49 6.53
N SER A 71 8.00 -1.06 7.71
CA SER A 71 7.96 0.34 8.10
C SER A 71 9.31 0.77 8.69
N PRO A 72 10.38 0.83 7.86
CA PRO A 72 11.69 1.31 8.31
C PRO A 72 11.62 2.80 8.66
N ASP A 73 12.43 3.23 9.62
CA ASP A 73 12.56 4.64 9.99
C ASP A 73 13.92 5.19 9.53
N PHE A 74 14.02 5.51 8.24
CA PHE A 74 15.24 6.03 7.62
C PHE A 74 15.53 7.50 7.94
N THR A 75 14.56 8.21 8.54
CA THR A 75 14.68 9.61 8.93
C THR A 75 14.88 9.82 10.43
N HIS A 76 15.15 8.74 11.18
CA HIS A 76 15.45 8.84 12.61
C HIS A 76 16.69 9.72 12.85
N PRO A 77 16.69 10.70 13.81
CA PRO A 77 17.84 11.59 14.04
C PRO A 77 19.09 10.84 14.51
N ASP A 78 18.94 9.73 15.24
CA ASP A 78 20.05 8.87 15.63
C ASP A 78 20.50 7.94 14.50
N ALA A 79 21.78 8.05 14.11
CA ALA A 79 22.35 7.27 13.02
C ALA A 79 22.36 5.75 13.29
N GLY A 80 22.48 5.34 14.57
CA GLY A 80 22.41 3.92 14.94
C GLY A 80 21.04 3.33 14.71
N GLN A 81 19.96 4.11 14.95
CA GLN A 81 18.60 3.69 14.67
C GLN A 81 18.35 3.59 13.14
N ARG A 82 18.88 4.52 12.33
CA ARG A 82 18.81 4.41 10.86
C ARG A 82 19.54 3.17 10.35
N ALA A 83 20.75 2.89 10.86
CA ALA A 83 21.51 1.71 10.50
C ALA A 83 20.75 0.42 10.87
N LYS A 84 20.12 0.37 12.06
CA LYS A 84 19.29 -0.76 12.46
C LYS A 84 18.08 -0.93 11.55
N SER A 85 17.39 0.15 11.18
CA SER A 85 16.26 0.10 10.23
C SER A 85 16.70 -0.48 8.88
N LEU A 86 17.91 -0.14 8.42
CA LEU A 86 18.49 -0.69 7.19
C LEU A 86 18.77 -2.20 7.32
N GLU A 87 19.36 -2.64 8.43
CA GLU A 87 19.62 -4.07 8.68
C GLU A 87 18.32 -4.88 8.75
N ASP A 88 17.32 -4.36 9.45
CA ASP A 88 16.00 -5.00 9.55
C ASP A 88 15.34 -5.09 8.15
N GLN A 89 15.46 -4.05 7.32
CA GLN A 89 14.96 -4.05 5.95
C GLN A 89 15.66 -5.11 5.08
N VAL A 90 16.99 -5.24 5.19
CA VAL A 90 17.76 -6.29 4.50
C VAL A 90 17.26 -7.69 4.87
N ARG A 91 17.02 -7.96 6.16
CA ARG A 91 16.44 -9.23 6.62
C ARG A 91 15.08 -9.50 5.98
N ILE A 92 14.21 -8.49 5.96
CA ILE A 92 12.87 -8.62 5.40
C ILE A 92 12.88 -8.81 3.88
N MET A 93 13.78 -8.16 3.16
CA MET A 93 13.97 -8.40 1.72
C MET A 93 14.29 -9.86 1.40
N ARG A 94 15.11 -10.51 2.22
CA ARG A 94 15.41 -11.95 2.06
C ARG A 94 14.19 -12.82 2.32
N ILE A 95 13.43 -12.53 3.38
CA ILE A 95 12.16 -13.21 3.68
C ILE A 95 11.15 -12.99 2.53
N THR A 96 11.06 -11.76 2.01
CA THR A 96 10.19 -11.45 0.86
C THR A 96 10.54 -12.33 -0.35
N ARG A 97 11.84 -12.44 -0.65
CA ARG A 97 12.31 -13.31 -1.75
C ARG A 97 11.99 -14.78 -1.52
N GLU A 98 12.18 -15.26 -0.30
CA GLU A 98 11.93 -16.67 0.06
C GLU A 98 10.44 -17.02 -0.08
N LEU A 99 9.53 -16.16 0.40
CA LEU A 99 8.10 -16.42 0.40
C LEU A 99 7.41 -16.06 -0.92
N GLY A 100 7.81 -14.94 -1.54
CA GLY A 100 7.12 -14.39 -2.72
C GLY A 100 7.78 -14.74 -4.05
N GLY A 101 9.03 -15.25 -4.01
CA GLY A 101 9.76 -15.55 -5.22
C GLY A 101 10.26 -14.32 -5.99
N PRO A 102 10.73 -14.52 -7.24
CA PRO A 102 11.13 -13.43 -8.13
C PRO A 102 9.96 -12.48 -8.42
N GLY A 103 10.23 -11.18 -8.48
CA GLY A 103 9.24 -10.17 -8.79
C GLY A 103 8.33 -9.79 -7.63
N ALA A 104 8.47 -10.39 -6.44
CA ALA A 104 7.78 -9.94 -5.25
C ALA A 104 8.26 -8.54 -4.82
N SER A 105 7.42 -7.80 -4.12
CA SER A 105 7.74 -6.46 -3.64
C SER A 105 8.01 -6.45 -2.14
N ALA A 106 8.98 -5.63 -1.72
CA ALA A 106 9.17 -5.26 -0.32
C ALA A 106 8.89 -3.77 -0.15
N ARG A 107 7.92 -3.43 0.70
CA ARG A 107 7.63 -2.03 1.00
C ARG A 107 8.84 -1.37 1.66
N VAL A 108 9.10 -0.14 1.27
CA VAL A 108 9.96 0.80 1.98
C VAL A 108 9.17 2.05 2.31
N LEU A 109 9.52 2.71 3.40
CA LEU A 109 8.98 4.01 3.79
C LEU A 109 10.13 4.98 4.00
N SER A 110 9.85 6.28 3.94
CA SER A 110 10.90 7.29 4.21
C SER A 110 11.32 7.31 5.67
N GLY A 111 10.39 7.02 6.56
CA GLY A 111 10.56 7.11 8.00
C GLY A 111 9.63 8.13 8.63
N GLN A 112 9.84 8.43 9.90
CA GLN A 112 8.99 9.31 10.68
C GLN A 112 9.44 10.78 10.57
N ARG A 113 8.49 11.71 10.59
CA ARG A 113 8.78 13.16 10.64
C ARG A 113 9.19 13.58 12.05
N HIS A 114 10.40 13.19 12.44
CA HIS A 114 10.94 13.55 13.75
C HIS A 114 11.11 15.06 13.92
N PRO A 115 10.77 15.61 15.11
CA PRO A 115 11.04 17.02 15.39
C PRO A 115 12.50 17.38 15.22
N GLY A 116 12.77 18.51 14.54
CA GLY A 116 14.12 19.00 14.31
C GLY A 116 14.86 18.41 13.10
N VAL A 117 14.30 17.43 12.41
CA VAL A 117 14.82 16.96 11.12
C VAL A 117 14.30 17.87 10.01
N ALA A 118 15.21 18.55 9.31
CA ALA A 118 14.87 19.39 8.17
C ALA A 118 14.49 18.54 6.94
N ASP A 119 13.62 19.07 6.09
CA ASP A 119 13.10 18.34 4.91
C ASP A 119 14.25 17.83 4.03
N GLU A 120 15.24 18.65 3.70
CA GLU A 120 16.38 18.25 2.86
C GLU A 120 17.20 17.13 3.51
N GLN A 121 17.47 17.22 4.81
CA GLN A 121 18.24 16.22 5.53
C GLN A 121 17.50 14.87 5.59
N GLY A 122 16.19 14.89 5.81
CA GLY A 122 15.39 13.68 5.83
C GLY A 122 15.29 13.04 4.44
N LEU A 123 15.16 13.85 3.38
CA LEU A 123 15.19 13.37 1.99
C LEU A 123 16.52 12.71 1.64
N GLU A 124 17.66 13.33 2.03
CA GLU A 124 18.99 12.75 1.86
C GLU A 124 19.08 11.36 2.54
N TRP A 125 18.77 11.29 3.84
CA TRP A 125 18.87 10.02 4.59
C TRP A 125 17.96 8.92 4.04
N ALA A 126 16.74 9.26 3.66
CA ALA A 126 15.80 8.30 3.08
C ALA A 126 16.29 7.81 1.71
N ALA A 127 16.72 8.72 0.83
CA ALA A 127 17.24 8.37 -0.49
C ALA A 127 18.52 7.52 -0.41
N GLU A 128 19.48 7.89 0.45
CA GLU A 128 20.70 7.11 0.69
C GLU A 128 20.38 5.69 1.19
N SER A 129 19.44 5.57 2.14
CA SER A 129 19.02 4.28 2.67
C SER A 129 18.38 3.39 1.61
N ILE A 130 17.46 3.94 0.80
CA ILE A 130 16.83 3.21 -0.29
C ILE A 130 17.87 2.81 -1.35
N CYS A 131 18.74 3.73 -1.75
CA CYS A 131 19.81 3.45 -2.71
C CYS A 131 20.76 2.35 -2.22
N ALA A 132 21.05 2.29 -0.91
CA ALA A 132 21.90 1.25 -0.33
C ALA A 132 21.25 -0.15 -0.39
N LEU A 133 19.93 -0.25 -0.50
CA LEU A 133 19.18 -1.50 -0.62
C LEU A 133 19.09 -2.01 -2.07
N LEU A 134 19.23 -1.16 -3.07
CA LEU A 134 19.05 -1.52 -4.48
C LEU A 134 19.99 -2.65 -4.97
N PRO A 135 21.26 -2.71 -4.60
CA PRO A 135 22.10 -3.85 -4.99
C PRO A 135 21.54 -5.20 -4.55
N LEU A 136 21.00 -5.28 -3.31
CA LEU A 136 20.38 -6.49 -2.81
C LEU A 136 19.02 -6.75 -3.49
N ALA A 137 18.24 -5.72 -3.79
CA ALA A 137 16.98 -5.88 -4.52
C ALA A 137 17.21 -6.51 -5.90
N ARG A 138 18.25 -6.07 -6.61
CA ARG A 138 18.68 -6.65 -7.90
C ARG A 138 19.18 -8.11 -7.74
N GLU A 139 20.01 -8.40 -6.72
CA GLU A 139 20.48 -9.75 -6.43
C GLU A 139 19.32 -10.72 -6.16
N LEU A 140 18.34 -10.25 -5.39
CA LEU A 140 17.17 -11.03 -5.00
C LEU A 140 16.04 -11.04 -6.06
N ASP A 141 16.17 -10.25 -7.13
CA ASP A 141 15.11 -10.08 -8.13
C ASP A 141 13.76 -9.72 -7.50
N ILE A 142 13.76 -8.71 -6.62
CA ILE A 142 12.57 -8.15 -5.98
C ILE A 142 12.50 -6.64 -6.24
N THR A 143 11.33 -6.05 -6.03
CA THR A 143 11.13 -4.61 -6.17
C THR A 143 10.92 -3.95 -4.80
N LEU A 144 11.64 -2.86 -4.54
CA LEU A 144 11.35 -1.98 -3.41
C LEU A 144 10.17 -1.07 -3.81
N ALA A 145 9.10 -1.08 -3.03
CA ALA A 145 7.93 -0.27 -3.29
C ALA A 145 7.75 0.80 -2.22
N ILE A 146 7.90 2.09 -2.60
CA ILE A 146 7.63 3.19 -1.68
C ILE A 146 6.15 3.54 -1.69
N GLU A 147 5.53 3.54 -0.52
CA GLU A 147 4.12 3.90 -0.38
C GLU A 147 3.95 5.40 -0.13
N ASN A 148 2.95 6.00 -0.77
CA ASN A 148 2.44 7.30 -0.35
C ASN A 148 1.66 7.13 0.96
N HIS A 149 2.38 7.07 2.07
CA HIS A 149 1.91 6.62 3.37
C HIS A 149 1.63 7.80 4.32
N TYR A 150 0.79 7.58 5.34
CA TYR A 150 0.55 8.64 6.30
C TYR A 150 1.14 8.37 7.69
N LYS A 151 0.96 7.17 8.23
CA LYS A 151 1.56 6.78 9.52
C LYS A 151 1.39 5.28 9.78
N ASP A 152 2.47 4.59 10.13
CA ASP A 152 2.38 3.26 10.69
C ASP A 152 1.79 3.30 12.12
N GLY A 153 0.96 2.33 12.46
CA GLY A 153 0.28 2.28 13.76
C GLY A 153 1.22 2.16 14.97
N PHE A 154 2.48 1.80 14.74
CA PHE A 154 3.50 1.67 15.78
C PHE A 154 4.48 2.84 15.84
N TRP A 155 4.30 3.85 14.98
CA TRP A 155 5.11 5.06 14.95
C TRP A 155 4.56 6.16 15.88
N ASN A 156 5.46 7.02 16.35
CA ASN A 156 5.08 8.18 17.14
C ASN A 156 4.68 9.37 16.28
N TYR A 157 5.34 9.54 15.13
CA TYR A 157 5.15 10.68 14.23
C TYR A 157 4.60 10.23 12.87
N PRO A 158 3.99 11.16 12.09
CA PRO A 158 3.60 10.90 10.71
C PRO A 158 4.78 10.49 9.83
N GLU A 159 4.45 9.91 8.68
CA GLU A 159 5.39 9.68 7.58
C GLU A 159 6.11 10.97 7.21
N PHE A 160 7.44 10.87 7.04
CA PHE A 160 8.25 12.02 6.68
C PHE A 160 7.84 12.54 5.30
N ALA A 161 7.78 11.68 4.30
CA ALA A 161 7.40 12.00 2.93
C ALA A 161 5.88 11.93 2.68
N GLN A 162 5.03 12.14 3.69
CA GLN A 162 3.57 12.14 3.53
C GLN A 162 3.09 13.18 2.52
N LYS A 163 3.70 14.38 2.51
CA LYS A 163 3.30 15.46 1.60
C LYS A 163 3.71 15.11 0.16
N PRO A 164 2.81 15.26 -0.83
CA PRO A 164 3.11 14.91 -2.23
C PRO A 164 4.41 15.52 -2.76
N ALA A 165 4.72 16.77 -2.41
CA ALA A 165 5.96 17.40 -2.85
C ALA A 165 7.22 16.70 -2.32
N LEU A 166 7.23 16.28 -1.05
CA LEU A 166 8.34 15.52 -0.47
C LEU A 166 8.41 14.09 -1.04
N PHE A 167 7.25 13.46 -1.26
CA PHE A 167 7.18 12.15 -1.88
C PHE A 167 7.77 12.13 -3.28
N LEU A 168 7.37 13.09 -4.12
CA LEU A 168 7.87 13.22 -5.50
C LEU A 168 9.36 13.59 -5.54
N ASP A 169 9.82 14.44 -4.63
CA ASP A 169 11.25 14.76 -4.50
C ASP A 169 12.04 13.50 -4.13
N LEU A 170 11.62 12.74 -3.10
CA LEU A 170 12.27 11.49 -2.72
C LEU A 170 12.26 10.48 -3.88
N LEU A 171 11.12 10.31 -4.56
CA LEU A 171 11.00 9.42 -5.71
C LEU A 171 11.98 9.79 -6.83
N SER A 172 12.24 11.08 -7.04
CA SER A 172 13.18 11.58 -8.05
C SER A 172 14.65 11.34 -7.71
N ARG A 173 14.99 11.20 -6.43
CA ARG A 173 16.37 10.98 -5.95
C ARG A 173 16.83 9.52 -6.11
N VAL A 174 15.92 8.59 -6.42
CA VAL A 174 16.25 7.18 -6.58
C VAL A 174 16.06 6.77 -8.05
N ASP A 175 17.18 6.74 -8.78
CA ASP A 175 17.20 6.45 -10.22
C ASP A 175 17.30 4.92 -10.49
N ASP A 176 16.24 4.19 -10.18
CA ASP A 176 16.03 2.80 -10.57
C ASP A 176 14.55 2.58 -10.87
N ARG A 177 14.23 2.23 -12.11
CA ARG A 177 12.84 2.01 -12.55
C ARG A 177 12.45 0.54 -12.64
N VAL A 178 13.39 -0.36 -12.36
CA VAL A 178 13.18 -1.81 -12.41
C VAL A 178 12.97 -2.37 -11.00
N HIS A 179 13.82 -1.97 -10.07
CA HIS A 179 13.81 -2.48 -8.70
C HIS A 179 13.33 -1.47 -7.65
N PHE A 180 12.83 -0.30 -8.10
CA PHE A 180 12.21 0.68 -7.23
C PHE A 180 11.00 1.32 -7.91
N GLY A 181 9.85 1.26 -7.25
CA GLY A 181 8.59 1.83 -7.74
C GLY A 181 7.69 2.30 -6.62
N VAL A 182 6.47 2.62 -6.97
CA VAL A 182 5.45 3.15 -6.06
C VAL A 182 4.45 2.06 -5.68
N GLN A 183 4.19 1.92 -4.40
CA GLN A 183 2.98 1.33 -3.87
C GLN A 183 1.96 2.47 -3.71
N PHE A 184 0.92 2.47 -4.51
CA PHE A 184 -0.10 3.51 -4.47
C PHE A 184 -1.21 3.14 -3.48
N ASP A 185 -1.51 4.05 -2.55
CA ASP A 185 -2.68 3.98 -1.67
C ASP A 185 -3.55 5.24 -1.86
N PRO A 186 -4.77 5.11 -2.40
CA PRO A 186 -5.64 6.25 -2.69
C PRO A 186 -6.09 6.99 -1.43
N SER A 187 -6.38 6.29 -0.33
CA SER A 187 -6.81 6.94 0.91
C SER A 187 -5.70 7.75 1.56
N ASN A 188 -4.44 7.32 1.42
CA ASN A 188 -3.31 8.07 1.92
C ASN A 188 -3.09 9.38 1.12
N ALA A 189 -3.44 9.42 -0.17
CA ALA A 189 -3.48 10.67 -0.93
C ALA A 189 -4.53 11.64 -0.38
N ILE A 190 -5.76 11.15 -0.08
CA ILE A 190 -6.81 11.97 0.57
C ILE A 190 -6.31 12.48 1.93
N THR A 191 -5.68 11.62 2.75
CA THR A 191 -5.14 12.03 4.06
C THR A 191 -4.00 13.05 3.94
N ALA A 192 -3.29 13.08 2.83
CA ALA A 192 -2.32 14.11 2.49
C ALA A 192 -2.95 15.41 1.95
N GLY A 193 -4.28 15.43 1.77
CA GLY A 193 -5.03 16.61 1.35
C GLY A 193 -5.12 16.82 -0.17
N VAL A 194 -4.87 15.77 -0.96
CA VAL A 194 -4.95 15.82 -2.43
C VAL A 194 -5.98 14.81 -2.97
N ASP A 195 -6.47 15.06 -4.18
CA ASP A 195 -7.28 14.10 -4.90
C ASP A 195 -6.44 12.87 -5.25
N SER A 196 -6.97 11.67 -4.99
CA SER A 196 -6.23 10.43 -5.15
C SER A 196 -5.95 10.08 -6.62
N ALA A 197 -6.90 10.38 -7.51
CA ALA A 197 -6.73 10.13 -8.94
C ALA A 197 -5.75 11.14 -9.57
N ASP A 198 -5.83 12.42 -9.20
CA ASP A 198 -4.84 13.43 -9.64
C ASP A 198 -3.43 13.06 -9.17
N PHE A 199 -3.28 12.56 -7.94
CA PHE A 199 -1.98 12.11 -7.46
C PHE A 199 -1.50 10.86 -8.21
N LEU A 200 -2.39 9.89 -8.48
CA LEU A 200 -2.06 8.71 -9.27
C LEU A 200 -1.54 9.09 -10.66
N GLU A 201 -2.16 10.04 -11.36
CA GLU A 201 -1.68 10.51 -12.67
C GLU A 201 -0.23 10.97 -12.65
N THR A 202 0.25 11.52 -11.51
CA THR A 202 1.64 11.98 -11.38
C THR A 202 2.66 10.87 -11.17
N VAL A 203 2.23 9.69 -10.72
CA VAL A 203 3.13 8.59 -10.35
C VAL A 203 2.85 7.28 -11.08
N VAL A 204 1.84 7.21 -11.92
CA VAL A 204 1.34 5.96 -12.52
C VAL A 204 2.39 5.18 -13.30
N ASP A 205 3.35 5.87 -13.93
CA ASP A 205 4.48 5.25 -14.65
C ASP A 205 5.51 4.57 -13.72
N ARG A 206 5.36 4.75 -12.41
CA ARG A 206 6.20 4.16 -11.36
C ARG A 206 5.42 3.18 -10.48
N VAL A 207 4.09 3.04 -10.64
CA VAL A 207 3.27 2.16 -9.80
C VAL A 207 3.58 0.70 -10.10
N VAL A 208 4.01 -0.03 -9.07
CA VAL A 208 4.33 -1.47 -9.13
C VAL A 208 3.31 -2.32 -8.38
N THR A 209 2.63 -1.73 -7.39
CA THR A 209 1.53 -2.36 -6.65
C THR A 209 0.60 -1.29 -6.09
N MET A 210 -0.63 -1.68 -5.75
CA MET A 210 -1.62 -0.79 -5.15
C MET A 210 -2.22 -1.44 -3.90
N GLN A 211 -2.28 -0.68 -2.81
CA GLN A 211 -3.16 -1.00 -1.68
C GLN A 211 -4.47 -0.24 -1.85
N ALA A 212 -5.53 -0.95 -2.17
CA ALA A 212 -6.85 -0.38 -2.27
C ALA A 212 -7.42 -0.20 -0.86
N SER A 213 -7.76 1.02 -0.53
CA SER A 213 -8.41 1.42 0.71
C SER A 213 -9.42 2.52 0.44
N ASP A 214 -10.39 2.72 1.29
CA ASP A 214 -11.33 3.82 1.14
C ASP A 214 -11.63 4.51 2.47
N ARG A 215 -12.03 5.76 2.38
CA ARG A 215 -12.37 6.59 3.54
C ARG A 215 -13.75 7.18 3.37
N ARG A 216 -14.48 7.27 4.48
CA ARG A 216 -15.76 7.95 4.57
C ARG A 216 -15.70 9.07 5.61
N LEU A 217 -16.46 10.11 5.39
CA LEU A 217 -16.65 11.14 6.40
C LEU A 217 -17.65 10.67 7.46
N ALA A 218 -17.37 11.01 8.73
CA ALA A 218 -18.37 10.90 9.78
C ALA A 218 -19.56 11.84 9.49
N GLU A 219 -20.71 11.53 10.08
CA GLU A 219 -21.93 12.34 9.90
C GLU A 219 -21.68 13.81 10.28
N GLY A 220 -21.97 14.72 9.35
CA GLY A 220 -21.78 16.16 9.52
C GLY A 220 -20.36 16.69 9.26
N ALA A 221 -19.36 15.82 9.06
CA ALA A 221 -18.02 16.22 8.69
C ALA A 221 -17.92 16.55 7.19
N THR A 222 -16.99 17.44 6.83
CA THR A 222 -16.64 17.77 5.45
C THR A 222 -15.13 17.76 5.26
N LEU A 223 -14.65 17.53 4.02
CA LEU A 223 -13.22 17.62 3.72
C LEU A 223 -12.65 19.01 4.05
N GLU A 224 -13.45 20.06 3.87
CA GLU A 224 -13.05 21.44 4.21
C GLU A 224 -12.88 21.61 5.72
N SER A 225 -13.82 21.10 6.53
CA SER A 225 -13.72 21.18 8.00
C SER A 225 -12.47 20.42 8.51
N LEU A 226 -12.14 19.27 7.92
CA LEU A 226 -10.95 18.50 8.27
C LEU A 226 -9.65 19.23 7.93
N ARG A 227 -9.58 19.86 6.75
CA ARG A 227 -8.40 20.66 6.32
C ARG A 227 -8.18 21.88 7.22
N LEU A 228 -9.27 22.49 7.70
CA LEU A 228 -9.20 23.66 8.58
C LEU A 228 -8.78 23.29 10.01
N SER A 229 -8.95 22.04 10.44
CA SER A 229 -8.69 21.64 11.82
C SER A 229 -7.18 21.50 12.13
N ASP A 230 -6.38 20.98 11.22
CA ASP A 230 -4.96 20.69 11.47
C ASP A 230 -4.03 20.86 10.25
N GLY A 231 -4.57 21.30 9.12
CA GLY A 231 -3.80 21.49 7.87
C GLY A 231 -3.49 20.21 7.09
N THR A 232 -3.85 19.05 7.64
CA THR A 232 -3.85 17.74 6.97
C THR A 232 -5.08 16.95 7.36
N ILE A 233 -5.64 16.20 6.42
CA ILE A 233 -6.88 15.45 6.65
C ILE A 233 -6.66 14.23 7.57
N GLY A 234 -5.43 13.74 7.69
CA GLY A 234 -5.10 12.37 8.02
C GLY A 234 -5.46 11.83 9.40
N TYR A 235 -5.61 12.66 10.42
CA TYR A 235 -5.70 12.15 11.80
C TYR A 235 -7.03 12.44 12.49
N SER A 236 -7.96 13.05 11.75
CA SER A 236 -9.27 13.34 12.31
C SER A 236 -10.07 12.06 12.50
N PRO A 237 -10.72 11.86 13.66
CA PRO A 237 -11.66 10.75 13.87
C PRO A 237 -12.87 10.84 12.92
N ASP A 238 -13.06 11.99 12.29
CA ASP A 238 -14.12 12.23 11.31
C ASP A 238 -13.82 11.66 9.92
N LEU A 239 -12.59 11.20 9.69
CA LEU A 239 -12.20 10.47 8.48
C LEU A 239 -11.99 8.99 8.83
N GLN A 240 -13.00 8.18 8.60
CA GLN A 240 -13.07 6.79 9.01
C GLN A 240 -12.75 5.85 7.85
N HIS A 241 -12.25 4.67 8.15
CA HIS A 241 -12.17 3.56 7.19
C HIS A 241 -13.56 3.15 6.70
N GLY A 242 -13.66 2.71 5.45
CA GLY A 242 -14.88 2.26 4.81
C GLY A 242 -14.68 0.99 3.98
N ILE A 243 -15.73 0.57 3.30
CA ILE A 243 -15.68 -0.48 2.28
C ILE A 243 -15.15 0.17 0.99
N ILE A 244 -14.26 -0.50 0.28
CA ILE A 244 -13.68 -0.01 -0.98
C ILE A 244 -14.80 0.23 -1.99
N GLY A 245 -14.81 1.41 -2.58
CA GLY A 245 -15.82 1.86 -3.56
C GLY A 245 -17.06 2.51 -2.96
N GLU A 246 -17.19 2.56 -1.63
CA GLU A 246 -18.30 3.23 -0.93
C GLU A 246 -17.87 4.55 -0.25
N GLY A 247 -16.62 4.98 -0.45
CA GLY A 247 -16.04 6.13 0.22
C GLY A 247 -15.78 7.32 -0.69
N LEU A 248 -14.67 8.01 -0.43
CA LEU A 248 -14.30 9.28 -1.04
C LEU A 248 -13.46 9.11 -2.32
N ASN A 249 -12.90 7.92 -2.57
CA ASN A 249 -12.06 7.68 -3.73
C ASN A 249 -12.89 7.45 -4.98
N ASP A 250 -12.54 8.13 -6.07
CA ASP A 250 -13.09 7.88 -7.41
C ASP A 250 -12.43 6.64 -8.03
N TYR A 251 -12.84 5.44 -7.58
CA TYR A 251 -12.32 4.18 -8.09
C TYR A 251 -12.51 3.98 -9.59
N PRO A 252 -13.65 4.35 -10.22
CA PRO A 252 -13.77 4.34 -11.68
C PRO A 252 -12.64 5.10 -12.39
N ARG A 253 -12.29 6.30 -11.92
CA ARG A 253 -11.21 7.10 -12.48
C ARG A 253 -9.84 6.47 -12.18
N ILE A 254 -9.61 6.00 -10.96
CA ILE A 254 -8.38 5.29 -10.57
C ILE A 254 -8.14 4.07 -11.49
N PHE A 255 -9.16 3.22 -11.69
CA PHE A 255 -9.03 2.06 -12.56
C PHE A 255 -8.78 2.44 -14.02
N ALA A 256 -9.44 3.50 -14.53
CA ALA A 256 -9.20 4.00 -15.87
C ALA A 256 -7.72 4.41 -16.06
N ILE A 257 -7.15 5.19 -15.13
CA ILE A 257 -5.75 5.61 -15.17
C ILE A 257 -4.81 4.40 -15.17
N LEU A 258 -5.04 3.42 -14.29
CA LEU A 258 -4.22 2.20 -14.22
C LEU A 258 -4.26 1.39 -15.52
N VAL A 259 -5.44 1.24 -16.10
CA VAL A 259 -5.62 0.49 -17.34
C VAL A 259 -4.99 1.22 -18.54
N ASP A 260 -5.15 2.54 -18.63
CA ASP A 260 -4.53 3.36 -19.68
C ASP A 260 -3.00 3.32 -19.60
N ALA A 261 -2.45 3.21 -18.39
CA ALA A 261 -1.02 2.99 -18.16
C ALA A 261 -0.55 1.54 -18.40
N GLY A 262 -1.46 0.62 -18.73
CA GLY A 262 -1.14 -0.79 -18.95
C GLY A 262 -0.84 -1.59 -17.67
N TYR A 263 -1.32 -1.14 -16.52
CA TYR A 263 -1.10 -1.81 -15.25
C TYR A 263 -1.73 -3.21 -15.21
N ASP A 264 -0.94 -4.22 -14.91
CA ASP A 264 -1.37 -5.62 -14.75
C ASP A 264 -0.82 -6.25 -13.45
N GLY A 265 -0.57 -5.42 -12.46
CA GLY A 265 0.00 -5.81 -11.17
C GLY A 265 -1.03 -6.33 -10.17
N TRP A 266 -0.67 -6.23 -8.89
CA TRP A 266 -1.50 -6.60 -7.77
C TRP A 266 -2.25 -5.40 -7.20
N ILE A 267 -3.53 -5.60 -6.89
CA ILE A 267 -4.32 -4.68 -6.06
C ILE A 267 -4.71 -5.43 -4.79
N SER A 268 -4.25 -4.92 -3.65
CA SER A 268 -4.47 -5.52 -2.34
C SER A 268 -5.55 -4.75 -1.57
N VAL A 269 -6.49 -5.45 -0.97
CA VAL A 269 -7.44 -4.83 -0.04
C VAL A 269 -6.71 -4.47 1.26
N GLU A 270 -6.67 -3.18 1.62
CA GLU A 270 -6.17 -2.68 2.90
C GLU A 270 -7.30 -2.07 3.76
N ASP A 271 -8.43 -2.75 3.82
CA ASP A 271 -9.60 -2.40 4.62
C ASP A 271 -10.12 -3.61 5.42
N GLY A 272 -11.37 -3.59 5.85
CA GLY A 272 -11.95 -4.64 6.66
C GLY A 272 -11.63 -4.47 8.15
N VAL A 273 -11.49 -3.23 8.61
CA VAL A 273 -11.20 -2.91 10.03
C VAL A 273 -12.32 -3.32 10.98
N ASN A 274 -13.55 -3.47 10.47
CA ASN A 274 -14.71 -3.92 11.25
C ASN A 274 -15.02 -5.41 11.01
N GLY A 275 -14.11 -6.16 10.36
CA GLY A 275 -14.17 -7.61 10.24
C GLY A 275 -14.27 -8.14 8.81
N MET A 276 -14.38 -9.47 8.72
CA MET A 276 -14.32 -10.23 7.46
C MET A 276 -15.45 -9.91 6.47
N ASP A 277 -16.60 -9.43 6.92
CA ASP A 277 -17.70 -9.08 6.02
C ASP A 277 -17.37 -7.84 5.20
N GLU A 278 -16.75 -6.81 5.80
CA GLU A 278 -16.23 -5.65 5.05
C GLU A 278 -15.11 -6.04 4.09
N MET A 279 -14.17 -6.87 4.54
CA MET A 279 -13.10 -7.37 3.68
C MET A 279 -13.65 -8.15 2.48
N ARG A 280 -14.66 -8.99 2.70
CA ARG A 280 -15.33 -9.74 1.62
C ARG A 280 -16.03 -8.80 0.64
N ALA A 281 -16.73 -7.77 1.12
CA ALA A 281 -17.37 -6.77 0.27
C ALA A 281 -16.34 -6.02 -0.59
N SER A 282 -15.21 -5.62 0.01
CA SER A 282 -14.11 -4.96 -0.70
C SER A 282 -13.45 -5.87 -1.74
N VAL A 283 -13.27 -7.16 -1.44
CA VAL A 283 -12.77 -8.16 -2.41
C VAL A 283 -13.75 -8.34 -3.57
N GLU A 284 -15.05 -8.40 -3.30
CA GLU A 284 -16.05 -8.56 -4.36
C GLU A 284 -16.09 -7.33 -5.27
N PHE A 285 -16.02 -6.13 -4.71
CA PHE A 285 -15.89 -4.90 -5.48
C PHE A 285 -14.69 -4.93 -6.44
N LEU A 286 -13.50 -5.36 -5.96
CA LEU A 286 -12.31 -5.49 -6.83
C LEU A 286 -12.48 -6.58 -7.89
N ARG A 287 -13.20 -7.66 -7.61
CA ARG A 287 -13.51 -8.70 -8.60
C ARG A 287 -14.40 -8.18 -9.72
N GLU A 288 -15.47 -7.48 -9.37
CA GLU A 288 -16.35 -6.82 -10.34
C GLU A 288 -15.57 -5.79 -11.17
N ALA A 289 -14.75 -4.96 -10.51
CA ALA A 289 -13.88 -4.01 -11.19
C ALA A 289 -12.89 -4.68 -12.16
N ARG A 290 -12.32 -5.84 -11.78
CA ARG A 290 -11.45 -6.63 -12.66
C ARG A 290 -12.17 -7.05 -13.94
N GLU A 291 -13.41 -7.51 -13.84
CA GLU A 291 -14.20 -7.91 -15.01
C GLU A 291 -14.52 -6.71 -15.88
N VAL A 292 -14.91 -5.58 -15.29
CA VAL A 292 -15.33 -4.37 -16.01
C VAL A 292 -14.15 -3.65 -16.66
N TYR A 293 -13.06 -3.43 -15.93
CA TYR A 293 -11.98 -2.56 -16.38
C TYR A 293 -10.77 -3.33 -16.95
N PHE A 294 -10.44 -4.51 -16.41
CA PHE A 294 -9.22 -5.24 -16.74
C PHE A 294 -9.47 -6.51 -17.58
N GLY A 295 -10.72 -6.93 -17.79
CA GLY A 295 -11.10 -8.22 -18.39
C GLY A 295 -11.23 -8.22 -19.92
N GLY A 296 -11.15 -7.08 -20.61
CA GLY A 296 -11.44 -6.97 -22.05
C GLY A 296 -10.21 -6.95 -22.96
N SER A 297 -10.42 -7.18 -24.28
CA SER A 297 -9.47 -6.75 -25.31
C SER A 297 -9.30 -5.23 -25.26
N THR A 298 -8.20 -4.69 -25.82
CA THR A 298 -7.94 -3.23 -25.81
C THR A 298 -9.13 -2.43 -26.39
N GLU A 299 -9.81 -2.96 -27.40
CA GLU A 299 -11.00 -2.32 -28.00
C GLU A 299 -12.22 -2.34 -27.05
N ALA A 300 -12.48 -3.45 -26.37
CA ALA A 300 -13.57 -3.56 -25.39
C ALA A 300 -13.29 -2.70 -24.13
N ARG A 301 -12.02 -2.50 -23.77
CA ARG A 301 -11.60 -1.60 -22.68
C ARG A 301 -11.89 -0.14 -23.02
N VAL A 302 -11.57 0.32 -24.24
CA VAL A 302 -11.85 1.70 -24.69
C VAL A 302 -13.36 1.98 -24.68
N GLU A 303 -14.19 1.06 -25.16
CA GLU A 303 -15.66 1.23 -25.11
C GLU A 303 -16.22 1.26 -23.68
N SER A 304 -15.64 0.47 -22.76
CA SER A 304 -16.02 0.43 -21.35
C SER A 304 -15.67 1.74 -20.63
N HIS A 305 -14.47 2.30 -20.92
CA HIS A 305 -14.02 3.59 -20.38
C HIS A 305 -14.90 4.75 -20.86
N GLU A 306 -15.28 4.75 -22.15
CA GLU A 306 -16.10 5.79 -22.71
C GLU A 306 -17.52 5.79 -22.10
N ARG A 307 -18.08 4.60 -21.82
CA ARG A 307 -19.36 4.45 -21.10
C ARG A 307 -19.25 4.92 -19.63
N ALA A 308 -18.19 4.55 -18.91
CA ALA A 308 -17.99 4.97 -17.52
C ALA A 308 -17.81 6.48 -17.41
N ARG A 309 -17.05 7.09 -18.32
CA ARG A 309 -16.86 8.54 -18.43
C ARG A 309 -18.15 9.30 -18.72
N LEU A 310 -18.99 8.78 -19.61
CA LEU A 310 -20.29 9.37 -19.93
C LEU A 310 -21.29 9.24 -18.77
N ALA A 311 -21.23 8.14 -18.02
CA ALA A 311 -22.05 7.93 -16.82
C ALA A 311 -21.68 8.90 -15.71
N ALA A 312 -20.39 9.14 -15.45
CA ALA A 312 -19.89 10.09 -14.47
C ALA A 312 -20.29 11.54 -14.82
N GLN A 313 -20.16 11.94 -16.08
CA GLN A 313 -20.58 13.27 -16.56
C GLN A 313 -22.08 13.48 -16.49
N GLY A 314 -22.90 12.42 -16.59
CA GLY A 314 -24.35 12.48 -16.45
C GLY A 314 -24.85 12.59 -14.99
N ALA A 315 -24.00 12.26 -14.01
CA ALA A 315 -24.30 12.39 -12.58
C ALA A 315 -24.05 13.80 -12.03
N GLU A 316 -23.09 14.55 -12.62
CA GLU A 316 -22.80 15.95 -12.25
C GLU A 316 -23.85 16.96 -12.76
N THR A 317 -24.76 16.55 -13.63
CA THR A 317 -25.80 17.41 -14.24
C THR A 317 -27.19 17.18 -13.64
N ARG A 318 -27.31 16.47 -12.52
CA ARG A 318 -28.56 16.28 -11.76
C ARG A 318 -28.38 16.73 -10.33
#